data_dbd589ebeba0f5a1fb0f85e99edccb5b
#
_entry.id   dbd589ebeba0f5a1fb0f85e99edccb5b
#
_cell.length_a   1.000
_cell.length_b   1.000
_cell.length_c   1.000
_cell.angle_alpha   90.00
_cell.angle_beta   90.00
_cell.angle_gamma   90.00
#
_symmetry.space_group_name_H-M   'P 1'
#
loop_
_entity.id
_entity.type
_entity.pdbx_description
1 polymer ?
#
loop_
_entity_poly.entity_id
_entity_poly.type
_entity_poly.pdbx_seq_one_letter_code
_entity_poly.pdbx_strand_id
1 'polypeptide(L)'
;SSRPLNRSVNLDYSQVPGEILTLDTGMGENKLSEGLATHNFSSTNIFATYTDTYKENHNLKIMVGMNYEQKNIKDLKLYGYDLMSDTLNDQNLVGTNSEGVKRMETGGGQNQYATMGFFGRLNYDYMGKYLFELSGRYDGTSRFPKGQRWGFFPSASLGWRISEEGFFEPVKDWWNNLKVRYSYGSLGNQQVGYYDYIRSISLGTQSYLFGGAQPSIASIGNPVSSTFTWETVNQHNLGFDMGFLKNRLSFTAEAYIRDTKNMLTNGDALPAVYGASSPKTNNADLRTKGYELSISWK
;
A
#
# COMPACT_ATOMS: atom_id res chain seq x y z
N SER A 1 8.86 -6.45 53.18
CA SER A 1 7.83 -6.52 52.15
C SER A 1 8.49 -6.42 50.80
N SER A 2 8.66 -7.56 50.15
CA SER A 2 9.16 -7.64 48.77
C SER A 2 8.03 -7.15 47.84
N ARG A 3 8.26 -6.05 47.12
CA ARG A 3 7.40 -5.63 46.04
C ARG A 3 7.62 -6.58 44.86
N PRO A 4 6.57 -7.14 44.24
CA PRO A 4 6.73 -7.94 43.04
C PRO A 4 7.28 -7.04 41.92
N LEU A 5 8.36 -7.47 41.28
CA LEU A 5 8.88 -6.88 40.07
C LEU A 5 8.04 -7.38 38.88
N ASN A 6 7.29 -6.50 38.28
CA ASN A 6 6.61 -6.82 37.05
C ASN A 6 7.56 -6.72 35.87
N ARG A 7 7.71 -7.79 35.14
CA ARG A 7 8.44 -7.88 33.88
C ARG A 7 7.48 -8.23 32.77
N SER A 8 7.33 -7.35 31.79
CA SER A 8 6.82 -7.77 30.49
C SER A 8 7.99 -8.00 29.55
N VAL A 9 8.13 -9.20 29.03
CA VAL A 9 9.09 -9.53 27.99
C VAL A 9 8.32 -9.67 26.70
N ASN A 10 8.59 -8.80 25.74
CA ASN A 10 8.03 -8.87 24.39
C ASN A 10 9.10 -9.50 23.49
N LEU A 11 8.88 -10.75 23.10
CA LEU A 11 9.73 -11.43 22.12
C LEU A 11 9.10 -11.23 20.74
N ASP A 12 9.66 -10.33 19.95
CA ASP A 12 9.32 -10.20 18.54
C ASP A 12 10.30 -11.04 17.71
N TYR A 13 9.86 -12.20 17.29
CA TYR A 13 10.66 -13.12 16.45
C TYR A 13 10.82 -12.62 15.01
N SER A 14 10.19 -11.52 14.62
CA SER A 14 10.23 -11.04 13.24
C SER A 14 11.45 -10.19 12.89
N GLN A 15 12.19 -9.67 13.88
CA GLN A 15 13.29 -8.75 13.60
C GLN A 15 14.62 -8.99 14.33
N VAL A 16 14.67 -9.41 15.58
CA VAL A 16 15.93 -9.73 16.26
C VAL A 16 15.69 -10.75 17.39
N PRO A 17 16.27 -11.96 17.36
CA PRO A 17 16.19 -12.89 18.46
C PRO A 17 16.94 -12.35 19.69
N GLY A 18 16.24 -12.15 20.79
CA GLY A 18 16.88 -11.96 22.10
C GLY A 18 16.92 -10.53 22.67
N GLU A 19 16.25 -9.55 22.10
CA GLU A 19 16.18 -8.21 22.68
C GLU A 19 15.06 -8.09 23.71
N ILE A 20 15.42 -7.79 24.96
CA ILE A 20 14.47 -7.47 26.03
C ILE A 20 14.09 -6.01 25.90
N LEU A 21 12.91 -5.73 25.38
CA LEU A 21 12.49 -4.39 24.99
C LEU A 21 11.98 -3.49 26.12
N THR A 22 11.52 -4.00 27.26
CA THR A 22 11.11 -3.15 28.39
C THR A 22 11.09 -3.89 29.72
N LEU A 23 11.65 -3.26 30.76
CA LEU A 23 11.36 -3.53 32.16
C LEU A 23 10.23 -2.58 32.56
N ASP A 24 9.01 -3.08 32.72
CA ASP A 24 7.93 -2.32 33.34
C ASP A 24 8.06 -2.48 34.87
N THR A 25 8.42 -1.40 35.57
CA THR A 25 8.51 -1.35 37.04
C THR A 25 7.17 -0.91 37.67
N GLY A 26 6.07 -0.89 36.90
CA GLY A 26 4.75 -0.63 37.42
C GLY A 26 4.21 -1.74 38.32
N MET A 27 3.20 -1.42 39.12
CA MET A 27 2.48 -2.44 39.95
C MET A 27 1.53 -3.27 39.06
N GLY A 28 2.03 -3.97 38.05
CA GLY A 28 1.29 -4.86 37.19
C GLY A 28 1.66 -6.32 37.39
N GLU A 29 0.91 -7.24 36.84
CA GLU A 29 1.14 -8.68 36.91
C GLU A 29 2.40 -9.06 36.09
N ASN A 30 3.22 -9.98 36.59
CA ASN A 30 4.32 -10.58 35.86
C ASN A 30 3.76 -11.33 34.64
N LYS A 31 4.15 -10.92 33.41
CA LYS A 31 3.54 -11.39 32.15
C LYS A 31 4.58 -11.75 31.11
N LEU A 32 4.46 -12.92 30.52
CA LEU A 32 5.17 -13.34 29.30
C LEU A 32 4.21 -13.31 28.11
N SER A 33 4.65 -12.73 27.00
CA SER A 33 3.91 -12.70 25.75
C SER A 33 4.74 -13.34 24.64
N GLU A 34 4.21 -14.35 23.99
CA GLU A 34 4.77 -14.95 22.80
C GLU A 34 3.80 -14.81 21.65
N GLY A 35 4.33 -14.57 20.45
CA GLY A 35 3.50 -14.37 19.26
C GLY A 35 4.06 -15.08 18.03
N LEU A 36 3.16 -15.60 17.22
CA LEU A 36 3.47 -16.16 15.90
C LEU A 36 2.63 -15.42 14.85
N ALA A 37 3.29 -14.79 13.90
CA ALA A 37 2.64 -14.20 12.74
C ALA A 37 2.92 -15.06 11.50
N THR A 38 1.85 -15.46 10.80
CA THR A 38 1.94 -16.19 9.54
C THR A 38 1.43 -15.31 8.42
N HIS A 39 2.27 -15.04 7.44
CA HIS A 39 1.94 -14.27 6.25
C HIS A 39 1.97 -15.17 5.03
N ASN A 40 0.82 -15.43 4.43
CA ASN A 40 0.69 -16.15 3.18
C ASN A 40 0.35 -15.17 2.07
N PHE A 41 1.23 -15.06 1.09
CA PHE A 41 1.03 -14.25 -0.11
C PHE A 41 1.08 -15.16 -1.34
N SER A 42 0.09 -15.02 -2.20
CA SER A 42 0.06 -15.67 -3.51
C SER A 42 -0.19 -14.62 -4.59
N SER A 43 0.55 -14.71 -5.69
CA SER A 43 0.37 -13.86 -6.86
C SER A 43 0.38 -14.71 -8.11
N THR A 44 -0.56 -14.46 -9.00
CA THR A 44 -0.69 -15.13 -10.28
C THR A 44 -0.81 -14.10 -11.37
N ASN A 45 0.07 -14.16 -12.37
CA ASN A 45 0.05 -13.29 -13.55
C ASN A 45 -0.10 -14.17 -14.79
N ILE A 46 -1.10 -13.88 -15.59
CA ILE A 46 -1.32 -14.56 -16.89
C ILE A 46 -1.40 -13.47 -17.93
N PHE A 47 -0.56 -13.55 -18.95
CA PHE A 47 -0.59 -12.58 -20.05
C PHE A 47 -0.18 -13.21 -21.37
N ALA A 48 -0.67 -12.62 -22.45
CA ALA A 48 -0.28 -12.95 -23.82
C ALA A 48 0.26 -11.69 -24.51
N THR A 49 1.27 -11.88 -25.34
CA THR A 49 1.86 -10.81 -26.13
C THR A 49 1.88 -11.24 -27.59
N TYR A 50 1.40 -10.33 -28.46
CA TYR A 50 1.53 -10.44 -29.90
C TYR A 50 2.47 -9.34 -30.37
N THR A 51 3.44 -9.67 -31.21
CA THR A 51 4.39 -8.72 -31.82
C THR A 51 4.47 -9.03 -33.30
N ASP A 52 4.33 -7.97 -34.11
CA ASP A 52 4.45 -8.08 -35.55
C ASP A 52 5.07 -6.81 -36.16
N THR A 53 5.74 -6.97 -37.31
CA THR A 53 6.28 -5.88 -38.08
C THR A 53 5.68 -5.93 -39.48
N TYR A 54 4.83 -4.99 -39.80
CA TYR A 54 4.16 -4.88 -41.08
C TYR A 54 4.89 -3.87 -41.99
N LYS A 55 5.13 -4.27 -43.25
CA LYS A 55 5.83 -3.47 -44.26
C LYS A 55 7.16 -2.87 -43.76
N GLU A 56 7.92 -3.59 -42.95
CA GLU A 56 9.24 -3.24 -42.41
C GLU A 56 9.28 -1.96 -41.54
N ASN A 57 8.23 -1.13 -41.59
CA ASN A 57 8.21 0.17 -40.95
C ASN A 57 7.19 0.32 -39.82
N HIS A 58 6.25 -0.61 -39.71
CA HIS A 58 5.18 -0.55 -38.73
C HIS A 58 5.36 -1.64 -37.68
N ASN A 59 5.88 -1.31 -36.54
CA ASN A 59 6.06 -2.25 -35.43
C ASN A 59 4.87 -2.15 -34.49
N LEU A 60 4.20 -3.29 -34.28
CA LEU A 60 3.06 -3.41 -33.41
C LEU A 60 3.33 -4.42 -32.33
N LYS A 61 3.07 -4.04 -31.08
CA LYS A 61 3.09 -4.97 -29.94
C LYS A 61 1.84 -4.78 -29.11
N ILE A 62 1.07 -5.84 -28.96
CA ILE A 62 -0.14 -5.88 -28.14
C ILE A 62 0.10 -6.84 -26.98
N MET A 63 -0.27 -6.43 -25.78
CA MET A 63 -0.26 -7.27 -24.61
C MET A 63 -1.60 -7.19 -23.91
N VAL A 64 -2.14 -8.33 -23.49
CA VAL A 64 -3.33 -8.42 -22.64
C VAL A 64 -3.08 -9.42 -21.53
N GLY A 65 -3.61 -9.18 -20.37
CA GLY A 65 -3.40 -10.09 -19.26
C GLY A 65 -4.27 -9.80 -18.06
N MET A 66 -4.12 -10.65 -17.07
CA MET A 66 -4.73 -10.53 -15.76
C MET A 66 -3.72 -10.79 -14.65
N ASN A 67 -3.94 -10.15 -13.54
CA ASN A 67 -3.21 -10.35 -12.30
C ASN A 67 -4.19 -10.68 -11.19
N TYR A 68 -3.85 -11.62 -10.33
CA TYR A 68 -4.58 -11.92 -9.11
C TYR A 68 -3.60 -12.04 -7.96
N GLU A 69 -3.87 -11.35 -6.86
CA GLU A 69 -3.07 -11.40 -5.64
C GLU A 69 -3.98 -11.61 -4.45
N GLN A 70 -3.51 -12.43 -3.52
CA GLN A 70 -4.17 -12.66 -2.24
C GLN A 70 -3.14 -12.64 -1.12
N LYS A 71 -3.45 -11.96 -0.04
CA LYS A 71 -2.66 -11.96 1.18
C LYS A 71 -3.53 -12.33 2.38
N ASN A 72 -3.06 -13.32 3.14
CA ASN A 72 -3.64 -13.73 4.41
C ASN A 72 -2.59 -13.51 5.50
N ILE A 73 -2.99 -12.85 6.56
CA ILE A 73 -2.16 -12.61 7.74
C ILE A 73 -2.91 -13.22 8.91
N LYS A 74 -2.25 -14.07 9.66
CA LYS A 74 -2.79 -14.64 10.89
C LYS A 74 -1.78 -14.43 12.01
N ASP A 75 -2.23 -13.73 13.03
CA ASP A 75 -1.48 -13.51 14.25
C ASP A 75 -2.06 -14.40 15.35
N LEU A 76 -1.20 -15.09 16.06
CA LEU A 76 -1.52 -15.83 17.26
C LEU A 76 -0.65 -15.27 18.39
N LYS A 77 -1.26 -14.96 19.52
CA LYS A 77 -0.58 -14.49 20.71
C LYS A 77 -0.94 -15.37 21.89
N LEU A 78 0.04 -15.69 22.69
CA LEU A 78 -0.09 -16.40 23.93
C LEU A 78 0.42 -15.51 25.06
N TYR A 79 -0.35 -15.36 26.09
CA TYR A 79 -0.02 -14.59 27.27
C TYR A 79 0.01 -15.53 28.46
N GLY A 80 1.13 -15.53 29.21
CA GLY A 80 1.27 -16.24 30.46
C GLY A 80 1.45 -15.25 31.60
N TYR A 81 0.80 -15.48 32.73
CA TYR A 81 0.84 -14.61 33.90
C TYR A 81 1.44 -15.34 35.08
N ASP A 82 1.89 -14.58 36.07
CA ASP A 82 2.48 -15.10 37.33
C ASP A 82 3.61 -16.12 37.10
N LEU A 83 4.60 -15.71 36.30
CA LEU A 83 5.74 -16.56 36.01
C LEU A 83 6.48 -16.99 37.31
N MET A 84 6.77 -18.26 37.45
CA MET A 84 7.51 -18.83 38.59
C MET A 84 8.98 -18.40 38.62
N SER A 85 9.50 -17.82 37.53
CA SER A 85 10.88 -17.35 37.40
C SER A 85 10.94 -16.02 36.68
N ASP A 86 11.71 -15.10 37.23
CA ASP A 86 11.98 -13.78 36.61
C ASP A 86 13.10 -13.82 35.57
N THR A 87 13.81 -14.94 35.48
CA THR A 87 14.98 -15.10 34.61
C THR A 87 14.77 -16.04 33.44
N LEU A 88 13.74 -16.89 33.51
CA LEU A 88 13.41 -17.86 32.47
C LEU A 88 12.12 -17.47 31.77
N ASN A 89 12.21 -17.28 30.46
CA ASN A 89 11.08 -16.94 29.61
C ASN A 89 10.52 -18.21 28.96
N ASP A 90 9.74 -18.98 29.72
CA ASP A 90 9.13 -20.23 29.27
C ASP A 90 7.65 -20.25 29.69
N GLN A 91 6.75 -20.48 28.75
CA GLN A 91 5.30 -20.59 28.97
C GLN A 91 4.96 -21.78 29.92
N ASN A 92 5.85 -22.73 30.05
CA ASN A 92 5.65 -23.83 31.02
C ASN A 92 5.76 -23.36 32.48
N LEU A 93 6.44 -22.23 32.74
CA LEU A 93 6.66 -21.64 34.05
C LEU A 93 5.56 -20.65 34.45
N VAL A 94 4.44 -20.63 33.73
CA VAL A 94 3.27 -19.84 34.11
C VAL A 94 2.64 -20.38 35.39
N GLY A 95 2.33 -19.46 36.27
CA GLY A 95 1.70 -19.77 37.58
C GLY A 95 0.30 -20.33 37.41
N THR A 96 -0.20 -20.88 38.50
CA THR A 96 -1.56 -21.40 38.59
C THR A 96 -2.40 -20.54 39.56
N ASN A 97 -3.68 -20.42 39.25
CA ASN A 97 -4.64 -19.80 40.20
C ASN A 97 -4.89 -20.73 41.42
N SER A 98 -5.73 -20.29 42.34
CA SER A 98 -6.10 -21.05 43.54
C SER A 98 -6.75 -22.41 43.27
N GLU A 99 -7.24 -22.62 42.04
CA GLU A 99 -7.86 -23.87 41.59
C GLU A 99 -6.89 -24.78 40.83
N GLY A 100 -5.59 -24.41 40.76
CA GLY A 100 -4.57 -25.17 40.06
C GLY A 100 -4.59 -25.02 38.54
N VAL A 101 -5.35 -24.05 37.98
CA VAL A 101 -5.41 -23.80 36.57
C VAL A 101 -4.37 -22.78 36.15
N LYS A 102 -3.59 -23.06 35.10
CA LYS A 102 -2.59 -22.12 34.57
C LYS A 102 -3.25 -20.83 34.09
N ARG A 103 -2.67 -19.69 34.49
CA ARG A 103 -3.16 -18.36 34.07
C ARG A 103 -2.62 -18.01 32.68
N MET A 104 -3.27 -18.51 31.66
CA MET A 104 -2.92 -18.30 30.28
C MET A 104 -4.09 -17.68 29.52
N GLU A 105 -3.77 -16.73 28.66
CA GLU A 105 -4.73 -16.12 27.72
C GLU A 105 -4.22 -16.26 26.30
N THR A 106 -5.14 -16.37 25.37
CA THR A 106 -4.81 -16.37 23.95
C THR A 106 -5.41 -15.12 23.28
N GLY A 107 -4.63 -14.56 22.36
CA GLY A 107 -5.09 -13.45 21.54
C GLY A 107 -4.70 -13.67 20.08
N GLY A 108 -4.98 -12.70 19.29
CA GLY A 108 -4.60 -12.71 17.88
C GLY A 108 -5.71 -12.24 16.96
N GLY A 109 -5.47 -12.34 15.67
CA GLY A 109 -6.41 -11.91 14.65
C GLY A 109 -6.09 -12.50 13.30
N GLN A 110 -7.00 -12.30 12.37
CA GLN A 110 -6.80 -12.69 10.98
C GLN A 110 -7.24 -11.56 10.07
N ASN A 111 -6.38 -11.19 9.13
CA ASN A 111 -6.64 -10.21 8.12
C ASN A 111 -6.37 -10.81 6.74
N GLN A 112 -7.21 -10.44 5.77
CA GLN A 112 -7.00 -10.85 4.40
C GLN A 112 -7.46 -9.77 3.43
N TYR A 113 -6.83 -9.75 2.27
CA TYR A 113 -7.32 -9.03 1.11
C TYR A 113 -7.00 -9.79 -0.17
N ALA A 114 -7.74 -9.49 -1.21
CA ALA A 114 -7.46 -9.93 -2.56
C ALA A 114 -7.56 -8.75 -3.52
N THR A 115 -6.71 -8.76 -4.55
CA THR A 115 -6.76 -7.83 -5.67
C THR A 115 -6.82 -8.62 -6.97
N MET A 116 -7.53 -8.10 -7.95
CA MET A 116 -7.61 -8.66 -9.29
C MET A 116 -7.55 -7.51 -10.29
N GLY A 117 -6.72 -7.64 -11.30
CA GLY A 117 -6.57 -6.64 -12.35
C GLY A 117 -6.57 -7.25 -13.73
N PHE A 118 -7.24 -6.59 -14.66
CA PHE A 118 -7.14 -6.86 -16.09
C PHE A 118 -6.37 -5.71 -16.73
N PHE A 119 -5.45 -6.02 -17.61
CA PHE A 119 -4.64 -5.00 -18.26
C PHE A 119 -4.46 -5.26 -19.74
N GLY A 120 -4.32 -4.18 -20.47
CA GLY A 120 -3.97 -4.21 -21.89
C GLY A 120 -2.95 -3.11 -22.19
N ARG A 121 -2.07 -3.37 -23.15
CA ARG A 121 -1.11 -2.42 -23.68
C ARG A 121 -0.97 -2.59 -25.18
N LEU A 122 -0.96 -1.48 -25.86
CA LEU A 122 -0.69 -1.35 -27.29
C LEU A 122 0.54 -0.47 -27.45
N ASN A 123 1.61 -0.99 -28.04
CA ASN A 123 2.74 -0.19 -28.50
C ASN A 123 2.74 -0.19 -30.02
N TYR A 124 2.90 0.99 -30.59
CA TYR A 124 3.04 1.17 -32.02
C TYR A 124 4.22 2.09 -32.31
N ASP A 125 5.01 1.67 -33.26
CA ASP A 125 6.19 2.40 -33.72
C ASP A 125 6.16 2.49 -35.24
N TYR A 126 6.32 3.70 -35.77
CA TYR A 126 6.46 3.91 -37.20
C TYR A 126 7.87 4.39 -37.54
N MET A 127 8.61 3.56 -38.28
CA MET A 127 9.99 3.82 -38.75
C MET A 127 10.99 4.13 -37.62
N GLY A 128 10.71 3.74 -36.36
CA GLY A 128 11.51 4.16 -35.22
C GLY A 128 11.44 5.65 -34.88
N LYS A 129 10.60 6.43 -35.57
CA LYS A 129 10.48 7.89 -35.45
C LYS A 129 9.31 8.31 -34.57
N TYR A 130 8.14 7.76 -34.84
CA TYR A 130 6.91 8.08 -34.15
C TYR A 130 6.50 6.93 -33.27
N LEU A 131 6.50 7.16 -31.96
CA LEU A 131 6.25 6.17 -30.94
C LEU A 131 4.92 6.46 -30.27
N PHE A 132 4.06 5.47 -30.18
CA PHE A 132 2.78 5.56 -29.53
C PHE A 132 2.59 4.38 -28.56
N GLU A 133 2.19 4.67 -27.33
CA GLU A 133 1.76 3.65 -26.38
C GLU A 133 0.41 4.03 -25.80
N LEU A 134 -0.49 3.06 -25.74
CA LEU A 134 -1.75 3.12 -25.02
C LEU A 134 -1.82 1.94 -24.07
N SER A 135 -2.11 2.19 -22.82
CA SER A 135 -2.35 1.11 -21.86
C SER A 135 -3.52 1.44 -20.93
N GLY A 136 -4.11 0.41 -20.37
CA GLY A 136 -5.18 0.56 -19.40
C GLY A 136 -5.19 -0.63 -18.45
N ARG A 137 -5.57 -0.34 -17.20
CA ARG A 137 -5.78 -1.35 -16.15
C ARG A 137 -7.16 -1.17 -15.54
N TYR A 138 -7.85 -2.27 -15.35
CA TYR A 138 -9.10 -2.33 -14.62
C TYR A 138 -8.87 -3.18 -13.39
N ASP A 139 -8.66 -2.53 -12.26
CA ASP A 139 -8.23 -3.16 -11.01
C ASP A 139 -9.35 -3.15 -9.97
N GLY A 140 -9.53 -4.28 -9.30
CA GLY A 140 -10.45 -4.46 -8.21
C GLY A 140 -9.76 -4.90 -6.93
N THR A 141 -10.24 -4.43 -5.79
CA THR A 141 -9.73 -4.82 -4.47
C THR A 141 -10.85 -5.11 -3.49
N SER A 142 -10.63 -6.09 -2.62
CA SER A 142 -11.56 -6.41 -1.54
C SER A 142 -11.51 -5.42 -0.37
N ARG A 143 -10.58 -4.45 -0.38
CA ARG A 143 -10.43 -3.45 0.67
C ARG A 143 -11.49 -2.35 0.64
N PHE A 144 -12.29 -2.29 -0.43
CA PHE A 144 -13.38 -1.34 -0.59
C PHE A 144 -14.76 -2.01 -0.52
N PRO A 145 -15.82 -1.27 -0.19
CA PRO A 145 -17.18 -1.81 -0.14
C PRO A 145 -17.66 -2.25 -1.53
N LYS A 146 -18.67 -3.12 -1.55
CA LYS A 146 -19.32 -3.51 -2.80
C LYS A 146 -19.79 -2.28 -3.57
N GLY A 147 -19.52 -2.24 -4.87
CA GLY A 147 -19.82 -1.09 -5.73
C GLY A 147 -18.70 -0.07 -5.87
N GLN A 148 -17.71 -0.06 -4.98
CA GLN A 148 -16.55 0.86 -5.00
C GLN A 148 -15.21 0.15 -5.22
N ARG A 149 -15.23 -1.15 -5.48
CA ARG A 149 -14.04 -2.00 -5.55
C ARG A 149 -13.21 -1.80 -6.79
N TRP A 150 -13.84 -1.42 -7.90
CA TRP A 150 -13.22 -1.41 -9.21
C TRP A 150 -12.86 0.00 -9.66
N GLY A 151 -11.64 0.15 -10.18
CA GLY A 151 -11.14 1.39 -10.77
C GLY A 151 -10.52 1.15 -12.14
N PHE A 152 -10.68 2.12 -13.06
CA PHE A 152 -10.05 2.09 -14.37
C PHE A 152 -8.94 3.13 -14.45
N PHE A 153 -7.74 2.71 -14.85
CA PHE A 153 -6.53 3.51 -14.84
C PHE A 153 -5.89 3.49 -16.24
N PRO A 154 -6.26 4.46 -17.10
CA PRO A 154 -5.70 4.59 -18.44
C PRO A 154 -4.34 5.28 -18.43
N SER A 155 -3.52 5.00 -19.46
CA SER A 155 -2.29 5.71 -19.71
C SER A 155 -2.00 5.75 -21.20
N ALA A 156 -1.44 6.87 -21.66
CA ALA A 156 -1.04 7.05 -23.05
C ALA A 156 0.28 7.79 -23.12
N SER A 157 1.13 7.44 -24.08
CA SER A 157 2.35 8.19 -24.36
C SER A 157 2.61 8.35 -25.84
N LEU A 158 3.21 9.48 -26.18
CA LEU A 158 3.66 9.85 -27.51
C LEU A 158 5.15 10.18 -27.47
N GLY A 159 5.89 9.71 -28.44
CA GLY A 159 7.28 10.04 -28.61
C GLY A 159 7.61 10.36 -30.08
N TRP A 160 8.36 11.42 -30.30
CA TRP A 160 8.86 11.77 -31.60
C TRP A 160 10.38 11.89 -31.56
N ARG A 161 11.04 11.04 -32.32
CA ARG A 161 12.51 11.08 -32.49
C ARG A 161 12.86 12.00 -33.63
N ILE A 162 12.95 13.29 -33.31
CA ILE A 162 13.21 14.37 -34.28
C ILE A 162 14.58 14.15 -34.97
N SER A 163 15.54 13.59 -34.27
CA SER A 163 16.85 13.26 -34.79
C SER A 163 16.85 12.22 -35.92
N GLU A 164 15.77 11.50 -36.13
CA GLU A 164 15.62 10.54 -37.22
C GLU A 164 14.90 11.14 -38.47
N GLU A 165 14.56 12.42 -38.44
CA GLU A 165 13.96 13.11 -39.57
C GLU A 165 15.02 13.61 -40.55
N GLY A 166 14.70 13.60 -41.83
CA GLY A 166 15.63 14.04 -42.89
C GLY A 166 16.10 15.50 -42.77
N PHE A 167 15.26 16.37 -42.25
CA PHE A 167 15.61 17.77 -41.99
C PHE A 167 16.63 17.95 -40.85
N PHE A 168 16.82 16.93 -40.02
CA PHE A 168 17.76 16.98 -38.90
C PHE A 168 19.19 16.57 -39.30
N GLU A 169 19.33 15.94 -40.45
CA GLU A 169 20.63 15.40 -40.95
C GLU A 169 21.78 16.42 -40.91
N PRO A 170 21.59 17.71 -41.27
CA PRO A 170 22.72 18.69 -41.29
C PRO A 170 23.32 18.96 -39.90
N VAL A 171 22.60 18.71 -38.81
CA VAL A 171 23.05 18.97 -37.44
C VAL A 171 23.42 17.70 -36.69
N LYS A 172 23.21 16.52 -37.26
CA LYS A 172 23.34 15.22 -36.62
C LYS A 172 24.76 14.90 -36.16
N ASP A 173 25.80 15.51 -36.80
CA ASP A 173 27.20 15.31 -36.45
C ASP A 173 27.54 15.76 -35.03
N TRP A 174 26.92 16.83 -34.54
CA TRP A 174 27.17 17.38 -33.24
C TRP A 174 25.93 17.21 -32.30
N TRP A 175 24.71 17.17 -32.82
CA TRP A 175 23.48 16.92 -32.10
C TRP A 175 22.88 15.57 -32.54
N ASN A 176 23.31 14.50 -31.88
CA ASN A 176 23.08 13.14 -32.37
C ASN A 176 21.69 12.59 -32.00
N ASN A 177 21.06 13.10 -30.96
CA ASN A 177 19.74 12.62 -30.51
C ASN A 177 18.89 13.80 -30.06
N LEU A 178 17.68 13.85 -30.57
CA LEU A 178 16.61 14.73 -30.07
C LEU A 178 15.30 13.96 -30.10
N LYS A 179 14.75 13.71 -28.91
CA LYS A 179 13.45 13.09 -28.75
C LYS A 179 12.57 13.96 -27.86
N VAL A 180 11.35 14.21 -28.31
CA VAL A 180 10.30 14.83 -27.51
C VAL A 180 9.31 13.74 -27.11
N ARG A 181 8.88 13.74 -25.86
CA ARG A 181 7.91 12.78 -25.34
C ARG A 181 6.88 13.47 -24.47
N TYR A 182 5.66 13.01 -24.60
CA TYR A 182 4.56 13.41 -23.75
C TYR A 182 3.87 12.15 -23.23
N SER A 183 3.52 12.15 -21.97
CA SER A 183 2.74 11.06 -21.39
C SER A 183 1.66 11.58 -20.46
N TYR A 184 0.57 10.85 -20.46
CA TYR A 184 -0.50 10.92 -19.48
C TYR A 184 -0.64 9.55 -18.83
N GLY A 185 -0.74 9.50 -17.51
CA GLY A 185 -0.98 8.25 -16.78
C GLY A 185 -1.89 8.47 -15.60
N SER A 186 -2.77 7.50 -15.36
CA SER A 186 -3.62 7.41 -14.18
C SER A 186 -3.24 6.18 -13.37
N LEU A 187 -3.11 6.35 -12.05
CA LEU A 187 -2.81 5.28 -11.10
C LEU A 187 -3.82 5.31 -9.96
N GLY A 188 -4.23 4.12 -9.51
CA GLY A 188 -5.06 3.95 -8.32
C GLY A 188 -4.22 3.58 -7.09
N ASN A 189 -4.48 4.25 -5.96
CA ASN A 189 -3.94 3.88 -4.67
C ASN A 189 -5.03 3.25 -3.81
N GLN A 190 -4.74 2.04 -3.28
CA GLN A 190 -5.60 1.28 -2.38
C GLN A 190 -5.00 1.09 -0.99
N GLN A 191 -4.05 1.93 -0.59
CA GLN A 191 -3.35 1.79 0.68
C GLN A 191 -4.24 2.25 1.85
N VAL A 192 -5.16 1.38 2.21
CA VAL A 192 -6.10 1.53 3.32
C VAL A 192 -6.01 0.33 4.26
N GLY A 193 -6.54 0.46 5.46
CA GLY A 193 -6.60 -0.64 6.42
C GLY A 193 -7.45 -1.82 5.94
N TYR A 194 -7.35 -2.92 6.66
CA TYR A 194 -8.23 -4.08 6.43
C TYR A 194 -9.61 -3.76 7.00
N TYR A 195 -10.65 -3.98 6.20
CA TYR A 195 -12.04 -3.81 6.63
C TYR A 195 -12.44 -2.42 7.11
N ASP A 196 -11.66 -1.37 6.80
CA ASP A 196 -11.95 0.03 7.18
C ASP A 196 -13.33 0.51 6.72
N TYR A 197 -13.95 -0.19 5.77
CA TYR A 197 -15.29 0.07 5.27
C TYR A 197 -16.40 -0.64 6.05
N ILE A 198 -16.07 -1.39 7.12
CA ILE A 198 -17.02 -2.13 7.95
C ILE A 198 -17.10 -1.46 9.32
N ARG A 199 -18.29 -1.06 9.72
CA ARG A 199 -18.52 -0.53 11.06
C ARG A 199 -18.45 -1.67 12.07
N SER A 200 -17.57 -1.56 13.05
CA SER A 200 -17.39 -2.56 14.09
C SER A 200 -18.32 -2.34 15.28
N ILE A 201 -18.60 -3.41 16.00
CA ILE A 201 -19.19 -3.39 17.34
C ILE A 201 -18.21 -4.07 18.26
N SER A 202 -17.79 -3.38 19.32
CA SER A 202 -16.92 -3.93 20.37
C SER A 202 -17.75 -4.25 21.61
N LEU A 203 -17.49 -5.41 22.16
CA LEU A 203 -18.06 -5.81 23.45
C LEU A 203 -17.01 -5.56 24.54
N GLY A 204 -17.44 -5.07 25.69
CA GLY A 204 -16.57 -4.80 26.83
C GLY A 204 -17.38 -4.75 28.12
N THR A 205 -16.69 -4.49 29.24
CA THR A 205 -17.32 -4.25 30.53
C THR A 205 -17.10 -2.80 30.95
N GLN A 206 -18.06 -2.20 31.61
CA GLN A 206 -17.91 -0.86 32.17
C GLN A 206 -17.10 -0.91 33.49
N SER A 207 -16.45 0.23 33.77
CA SER A 207 -15.69 0.40 35.02
C SER A 207 -16.56 0.68 36.25
N TYR A 208 -17.84 1.01 36.04
CA TYR A 208 -18.79 1.22 37.17
C TYR A 208 -19.55 -0.07 37.52
N LEU A 209 -19.97 -0.14 38.76
CA LEU A 209 -20.80 -1.26 39.27
C LEU A 209 -22.27 -0.91 39.17
N PHE A 210 -23.07 -1.85 38.67
CA PHE A 210 -24.51 -1.80 38.67
C PHE A 210 -25.05 -3.09 39.35
N GLY A 211 -25.74 -2.94 40.45
CA GLY A 211 -26.17 -4.10 41.24
C GLY A 211 -25.07 -4.97 41.78
N GLY A 212 -23.89 -4.42 42.02
CA GLY A 212 -22.72 -5.15 42.53
C GLY A 212 -21.88 -5.87 41.46
N ALA A 213 -22.24 -5.76 40.20
CA ALA A 213 -21.51 -6.34 39.07
C ALA A 213 -21.17 -5.28 38.01
N GLN A 214 -20.07 -5.49 37.27
CA GLN A 214 -19.73 -4.66 36.12
C GLN A 214 -20.60 -5.07 34.93
N PRO A 215 -21.45 -4.16 34.35
CA PRO A 215 -22.28 -4.50 33.24
C PRO A 215 -21.49 -4.67 31.93
N SER A 216 -21.85 -5.67 31.14
CA SER A 216 -21.38 -5.80 29.77
C SER A 216 -22.03 -4.74 28.89
N ILE A 217 -21.19 -4.13 28.02
CA ILE A 217 -21.65 -3.11 27.08
C ILE A 217 -21.27 -3.48 25.65
N ALA A 218 -22.06 -2.99 24.71
CA ALA A 218 -21.72 -2.99 23.29
C ALA A 218 -21.49 -1.55 22.83
N SER A 219 -20.30 -1.27 22.35
CA SER A 219 -19.93 0.03 21.78
C SER A 219 -19.90 -0.06 20.27
N ILE A 220 -20.64 0.83 19.62
CA ILE A 220 -20.65 0.94 18.17
C ILE A 220 -19.44 1.79 17.74
N GLY A 221 -18.59 1.25 16.87
CA GLY A 221 -17.43 1.96 16.33
C GLY A 221 -17.80 3.21 15.50
N ASN A 222 -16.78 3.92 15.06
CA ASN A 222 -16.97 5.13 14.26
C ASN A 222 -17.76 4.85 12.97
N PRO A 223 -18.53 5.81 12.47
CA PRO A 223 -19.22 5.70 11.20
C PRO A 223 -18.22 5.48 10.07
N VAL A 224 -18.62 4.78 9.02
CA VAL A 224 -17.84 4.54 7.81
C VAL A 224 -18.52 5.20 6.62
N SER A 225 -17.71 5.71 5.67
CA SER A 225 -18.25 6.30 4.45
C SER A 225 -18.70 5.22 3.46
N SER A 226 -19.86 5.40 2.87
CA SER A 226 -20.35 4.55 1.77
C SER A 226 -19.62 4.80 0.44
N THR A 227 -18.93 5.95 0.34
CA THR A 227 -18.18 6.37 -0.86
C THR A 227 -16.68 6.08 -0.76
N PHE A 228 -16.27 5.29 0.23
CA PHE A 228 -14.89 4.89 0.45
C PHE A 228 -14.34 4.11 -0.75
N THR A 229 -13.39 4.69 -1.51
CA THR A 229 -12.91 4.15 -2.78
C THR A 229 -11.45 4.52 -3.05
N TRP A 230 -10.97 4.24 -4.25
CA TRP A 230 -9.62 4.51 -4.73
C TRP A 230 -9.25 6.00 -4.63
N GLU A 231 -8.06 6.28 -4.16
CA GLU A 231 -7.38 7.53 -4.48
C GLU A 231 -6.80 7.42 -5.88
N THR A 232 -6.88 8.49 -6.67
CA THR A 232 -6.42 8.48 -8.05
C THR A 232 -5.31 9.50 -8.25
N VAL A 233 -4.20 9.08 -8.83
CA VAL A 233 -3.09 9.94 -9.21
C VAL A 233 -3.05 10.07 -10.73
N ASN A 234 -3.31 11.27 -11.24
CA ASN A 234 -3.22 11.58 -12.66
C ASN A 234 -1.97 12.43 -12.91
N GLN A 235 -1.14 12.01 -13.83
CA GLN A 235 0.10 12.72 -14.15
C GLN A 235 0.22 12.98 -15.64
N HIS A 236 0.53 14.24 -15.97
CA HIS A 236 1.00 14.68 -17.28
C HIS A 236 2.49 14.93 -17.20
N ASN A 237 3.26 14.44 -18.15
CA ASN A 237 4.69 14.65 -18.23
C ASN A 237 5.09 15.01 -19.66
N LEU A 238 5.86 16.09 -19.83
CA LEU A 238 6.51 16.50 -21.06
C LEU A 238 8.00 16.37 -20.88
N GLY A 239 8.68 15.63 -21.76
CA GLY A 239 10.10 15.37 -21.67
C GLY A 239 10.85 15.62 -22.98
N PHE A 240 12.09 16.04 -22.85
CA PHE A 240 13.06 16.23 -23.94
C PHE A 240 14.32 15.45 -23.61
N ASP A 241 14.70 14.54 -24.51
CA ASP A 241 15.96 13.79 -24.43
C ASP A 241 16.87 14.26 -25.54
N MET A 242 18.07 14.73 -25.19
CA MET A 242 19.05 15.28 -26.12
C MET A 242 20.39 14.60 -25.95
N GLY A 243 21.07 14.35 -27.05
CA GLY A 243 22.43 13.78 -27.08
C GLY A 243 23.32 14.56 -28.02
N PHE A 244 24.50 14.96 -27.53
CA PHE A 244 25.48 15.77 -28.26
C PHE A 244 26.84 15.07 -28.31
N LEU A 245 27.67 15.47 -29.28
CA LEU A 245 29.05 15.02 -29.40
C LEU A 245 29.18 13.49 -29.44
N LYS A 246 28.42 12.85 -30.34
CA LYS A 246 28.34 11.39 -30.47
C LYS A 246 27.82 10.73 -29.18
N ASN A 247 26.80 11.35 -28.54
CA ASN A 247 26.17 10.94 -27.28
C ASN A 247 27.14 10.91 -26.07
N ARG A 248 28.26 11.66 -26.12
CA ARG A 248 29.11 11.82 -24.93
C ARG A 248 28.49 12.75 -23.92
N LEU A 249 27.76 13.78 -24.36
CA LEU A 249 26.95 14.64 -23.51
C LEU A 249 25.49 14.30 -23.72
N SER A 250 24.82 13.89 -22.67
CA SER A 250 23.36 13.63 -22.63
C SER A 250 22.68 14.63 -21.71
N PHE A 251 21.58 15.20 -22.16
CA PHE A 251 20.75 16.12 -21.40
C PHE A 251 19.29 15.67 -21.47
N THR A 252 18.65 15.54 -20.31
CA THR A 252 17.22 15.26 -20.21
C THR A 252 16.56 16.35 -19.40
N ALA A 253 15.46 16.89 -19.93
CA ALA A 253 14.61 17.85 -19.24
C ALA A 253 13.17 17.33 -19.19
N GLU A 254 12.57 17.40 -18.02
CA GLU A 254 11.17 16.98 -17.81
C GLU A 254 10.41 18.04 -17.05
N ALA A 255 9.12 18.19 -17.40
CA ALA A 255 8.17 18.99 -16.65
C ALA A 255 6.90 18.19 -16.44
N TYR A 256 6.38 18.18 -15.22
CA TYR A 256 5.20 17.40 -14.89
C TYR A 256 4.18 18.15 -14.05
N ILE A 257 2.93 17.73 -14.20
CA ILE A 257 1.81 18.09 -13.34
C ILE A 257 1.21 16.78 -12.84
N ARG A 258 1.14 16.64 -11.52
CA ARG A 258 0.54 15.49 -10.84
C ARG A 258 -0.63 15.94 -9.99
N ASP A 259 -1.80 15.39 -10.27
CA ASP A 259 -3.03 15.60 -9.53
C ASP A 259 -3.37 14.32 -8.77
N THR A 260 -3.25 14.35 -7.45
CA THR A 260 -3.78 13.30 -6.57
C THR A 260 -5.19 13.71 -6.17
N LYS A 261 -6.17 12.91 -6.55
CA LYS A 261 -7.59 13.16 -6.33
C LYS A 261 -8.21 12.12 -5.43
N ASN A 262 -9.30 12.51 -4.77
CA ASN A 262 -10.04 11.64 -3.87
C ASN A 262 -9.16 11.06 -2.76
N MET A 263 -8.23 11.86 -2.23
CA MET A 263 -7.39 11.45 -1.10
C MET A 263 -8.25 11.20 0.12
N LEU A 264 -7.95 10.13 0.85
CA LEU A 264 -8.65 9.78 2.08
C LEU A 264 -8.16 10.65 3.23
N THR A 265 -9.07 11.47 3.74
CA THR A 265 -8.85 12.30 4.92
C THR A 265 -9.99 12.11 5.91
N ASN A 266 -9.82 12.62 7.12
CA ASN A 266 -10.96 12.70 8.05
C ASN A 266 -12.02 13.62 7.43
N GLY A 267 -13.26 13.18 7.44
CA GLY A 267 -14.42 14.00 7.02
C GLY A 267 -14.61 15.22 7.92
N ASP A 268 -15.57 16.07 7.58
CA ASP A 268 -15.91 17.24 8.37
C ASP A 268 -16.24 16.87 9.82
N ALA A 269 -15.88 17.74 10.75
CA ALA A 269 -16.08 17.49 12.16
C ALA A 269 -17.58 17.27 12.47
N LEU A 270 -17.89 16.16 13.11
CA LEU A 270 -19.25 15.90 13.58
C LEU A 270 -19.54 16.74 14.82
N PRO A 271 -20.81 17.16 15.04
CA PRO A 271 -21.18 17.81 16.28
C PRO A 271 -20.83 16.95 17.49
N ALA A 272 -20.37 17.57 18.59
CA ALA A 272 -19.94 16.84 19.80
C ALA A 272 -21.02 15.90 20.37
N VAL A 273 -22.29 16.24 20.18
CA VAL A 273 -23.44 15.42 20.61
C VAL A 273 -23.57 14.09 19.86
N TYR A 274 -22.85 13.92 18.72
CA TYR A 274 -22.86 12.67 17.96
C TYR A 274 -22.07 11.57 18.67
N GLY A 275 -21.10 11.92 19.51
CA GLY A 275 -20.34 10.98 20.34
C GLY A 275 -19.41 10.03 19.58
N ALA A 276 -19.08 10.34 18.32
CA ALA A 276 -18.13 9.55 17.53
C ALA A 276 -17.26 10.45 16.63
N SER A 277 -16.11 9.93 16.22
CA SER A 277 -15.23 10.60 15.28
C SER A 277 -15.80 10.58 13.86
N SER A 278 -15.42 11.57 13.06
CA SER A 278 -15.80 11.66 11.65
C SER A 278 -15.24 10.47 10.86
N PRO A 279 -16.02 9.93 9.90
CA PRO A 279 -15.54 8.89 9.01
C PRO A 279 -14.45 9.43 8.09
N LYS A 280 -13.55 8.56 7.66
CA LYS A 280 -12.67 8.87 6.53
C LYS A 280 -13.49 8.98 5.24
N THR A 281 -13.24 9.99 4.46
CA THR A 281 -13.90 10.26 3.18
C THR A 281 -12.90 10.63 2.10
N ASN A 282 -13.24 10.37 0.84
CA ASN A 282 -12.42 10.75 -0.32
C ASN A 282 -12.73 12.20 -0.70
N ASN A 283 -12.23 13.19 0.04
CA ASN A 283 -12.61 14.60 -0.10
C ASN A 283 -11.45 15.59 -0.24
N ALA A 284 -10.21 15.12 -0.39
CA ALA A 284 -9.07 16.01 -0.55
C ALA A 284 -8.38 15.79 -1.91
N ASP A 285 -7.90 16.88 -2.48
CA ASP A 285 -7.14 16.90 -3.71
C ASP A 285 -5.80 17.64 -3.50
N LEU A 286 -4.75 17.14 -4.14
CA LEU A 286 -3.42 17.73 -4.13
C LEU A 286 -2.89 17.87 -5.53
N ARG A 287 -2.40 19.06 -5.92
CA ARG A 287 -1.69 19.28 -7.17
C ARG A 287 -0.23 19.56 -6.92
N THR A 288 0.63 18.77 -7.55
CA THR A 288 2.08 18.96 -7.56
C THR A 288 2.54 19.29 -8.96
N LYS A 289 3.39 20.30 -9.09
CA LYS A 289 4.08 20.64 -10.34
C LYS A 289 5.57 20.61 -10.10
N GLY A 290 6.32 20.08 -11.04
CA GLY A 290 7.76 20.01 -10.93
C GLY A 290 8.44 19.98 -12.28
N TYR A 291 9.75 20.18 -12.24
CA TYR A 291 10.66 19.98 -13.36
C TYR A 291 11.90 19.22 -12.87
N GLU A 292 12.48 18.45 -13.77
CA GLU A 292 13.68 17.66 -13.50
C GLU A 292 14.67 17.87 -14.65
N LEU A 293 15.93 18.06 -14.30
CA LEU A 293 17.01 18.23 -15.26
C LEU A 293 18.12 17.24 -14.94
N SER A 294 18.59 16.53 -15.95
CA SER A 294 19.70 15.59 -15.82
C SER A 294 20.75 15.85 -16.90
N ILE A 295 22.00 15.91 -16.51
CA ILE A 295 23.15 16.06 -17.40
C ILE A 295 24.11 14.91 -17.11
N SER A 296 24.53 14.22 -18.15
CA SER A 296 25.54 13.14 -18.07
C SER A 296 26.63 13.32 -19.12
N TRP A 297 27.88 13.16 -18.71
CA TRP A 297 29.04 13.17 -19.56
C TRP A 297 29.77 11.84 -19.50
N LYS A 298 30.12 11.26 -20.65
CA LYS A 298 30.86 10.00 -20.80
C LYS A 298 32.24 10.20 -21.45
#